data_ed01bf83154d11187e1be9766193e555
#
_entry.id   ed01bf83154d11187e1be9766193e555
#
_cell.length_a   1.000
_cell.length_b   1.000
_cell.length_c   1.000
_cell.angle_alpha   90.00
_cell.angle_beta   90.00
_cell.angle_gamma   90.00
#
_symmetry.space_group_name_H-M   'P 1'
#
loop_
_entity.id
_entity.type
_entity.pdbx_description
1 polymer ?
#
loop_
_entity_poly.entity_id
_entity_poly.type
_entity_poly.pdbx_seq_one_letter_code
_entity_poly.pdbx_strand_id
1 'polypeptide(L)'
;LGQATITKDSTNWYHIIGAQKGDSTDFLMIKGNIKVIDARHLLFMGEIRYRVGILGPSECNKSGQQNFIKPKNKNYWRLQDMAHCGTTDTVDYVDIFL
;
A
#
# COMPACT_ATOMS: atom_id res chain seq x y z
N LEU A 1 1.23 12.45 -6.65
CA LEU A 1 0.47 11.29 -6.16
C LEU A 1 0.20 10.33 -7.30
N GLY A 2 0.26 9.06 -7.00
CA GLY A 2 -0.12 8.03 -7.94
C GLY A 2 -1.63 7.85 -8.02
N GLN A 3 -2.05 6.99 -8.92
CA GLN A 3 -3.45 6.67 -9.12
C GLN A 3 -3.69 5.17 -8.96
N ALA A 4 -4.83 4.84 -8.39
CA ALA A 4 -5.26 3.46 -8.25
C ALA A 4 -6.69 3.31 -8.75
N THR A 5 -6.95 2.18 -9.37
CA THR A 5 -8.30 1.79 -9.79
C THR A 5 -8.78 0.72 -8.81
N ILE A 6 -9.95 0.96 -8.22
CA ILE A 6 -10.57 0.04 -7.28
C ILE A 6 -11.90 -0.40 -7.86
N THR A 7 -12.05 -1.71 -8.03
CA THR A 7 -13.24 -2.33 -8.62
C THR A 7 -13.85 -3.30 -7.63
N LYS A 8 -15.16 -3.22 -7.45
CA LYS A 8 -15.86 -4.14 -6.55
C LYS A 8 -16.01 -5.50 -7.23
N ASP A 9 -15.52 -6.54 -6.58
CA ASP A 9 -15.66 -7.93 -7.05
C ASP A 9 -16.92 -8.60 -6.54
N SER A 10 -17.14 -8.49 -5.24
CA SER A 10 -18.28 -9.12 -4.56
C SER A 10 -18.54 -8.39 -3.26
N THR A 11 -19.46 -8.91 -2.44
CA THR A 11 -19.78 -8.30 -1.14
C THR A 11 -18.52 -8.24 -0.28
N ASN A 12 -18.15 -7.03 0.14
CA ASN A 12 -16.97 -6.73 0.98
C ASN A 12 -15.61 -7.01 0.34
N TRP A 13 -15.56 -7.43 -0.94
CA TRP A 13 -14.30 -7.63 -1.65
C TRP A 13 -14.15 -6.65 -2.79
N TYR A 14 -12.95 -6.11 -2.92
CA TYR A 14 -12.58 -5.18 -3.98
C TYR A 14 -11.24 -5.58 -4.57
N HIS A 15 -11.04 -5.25 -5.83
CA HIS A 15 -9.75 -5.39 -6.49
C HIS A 15 -9.10 -4.02 -6.61
N ILE A 16 -7.81 -3.95 -6.32
CA ILE A 16 -7.04 -2.72 -6.45
C ILE A 16 -5.84 -2.93 -7.37
N ILE A 17 -5.62 -1.97 -8.25
CA ILE A 17 -4.38 -1.87 -9.04
C ILE A 17 -4.00 -0.40 -9.11
N GLY A 18 -2.77 -0.09 -8.75
CA GLY A 18 -2.31 1.28 -8.73
C GLY A 18 -0.81 1.40 -8.88
N ALA A 19 -0.37 2.58 -9.27
CA ALA A 19 1.04 2.88 -9.46
C ALA A 19 1.30 4.36 -9.21
N GLN A 20 2.50 4.63 -8.69
CA GLN A 20 2.99 5.98 -8.50
C GLN A 20 4.45 6.01 -8.91
N LYS A 21 4.84 6.98 -9.71
CA LYS A 21 6.24 7.22 -10.05
C LYS A 21 6.75 8.40 -9.25
N GLY A 22 7.95 8.25 -8.70
CA GLY A 22 8.69 9.34 -8.08
C GLY A 22 9.78 9.85 -9.00
N ASP A 23 10.76 10.50 -8.43
CA ASP A 23 11.92 10.99 -9.17
C ASP A 23 12.80 9.83 -9.58
N SER A 24 13.40 9.94 -10.79
CA SER A 24 14.35 8.96 -11.31
C SER A 24 13.75 7.55 -11.39
N THR A 25 14.25 6.60 -10.59
CA THR A 25 13.78 5.21 -10.60
C THR A 25 12.85 4.87 -9.45
N ASP A 26 12.43 5.86 -8.68
CA ASP A 26 11.51 5.65 -7.56
C ASP A 26 10.12 5.29 -8.08
N PHE A 27 9.47 4.35 -7.41
CA PHE A 27 8.13 3.92 -7.78
C PHE A 27 7.42 3.26 -6.60
N LEU A 28 6.10 3.20 -6.71
CA LEU A 28 5.24 2.39 -5.86
C LEU A 28 4.23 1.69 -6.75
N MET A 29 4.04 0.38 -6.53
CA MET A 29 3.06 -0.41 -7.26
C MET A 29 2.27 -1.26 -6.26
N ILE A 30 0.95 -1.29 -6.41
CA ILE A 30 0.06 -2.11 -5.61
C ILE A 30 -0.93 -2.83 -6.52
N LYS A 31 -1.11 -4.12 -6.28
CA LYS A 31 -2.05 -4.94 -7.05
C LYS A 31 -2.54 -6.09 -6.18
N GLY A 32 -3.84 -6.23 -6.06
CA GLY A 32 -4.38 -7.33 -5.27
C GLY A 32 -5.84 -7.15 -4.94
N ASN A 33 -6.26 -7.83 -3.88
CA ASN A 33 -7.63 -7.80 -3.40
C ASN A 33 -7.70 -7.19 -2.01
N ILE A 34 -8.77 -6.46 -1.76
CA ILE A 34 -9.03 -5.84 -0.47
C ILE A 34 -10.35 -6.37 0.06
N LYS A 35 -10.33 -6.80 1.31
CA LYS A 35 -11.54 -7.12 2.05
C LYS A 35 -11.81 -6.02 3.08
N VAL A 36 -13.01 -5.47 3.07
CA VAL A 36 -13.44 -4.50 4.07
C VAL A 36 -13.82 -5.25 5.33
N ILE A 37 -13.02 -5.09 6.39
CA ILE A 37 -13.29 -5.73 7.69
C ILE A 37 -14.27 -4.86 8.48
N ASP A 38 -14.00 -3.56 8.55
CA ASP A 38 -14.88 -2.58 9.16
C ASP A 38 -14.60 -1.19 8.56
N ALA A 39 -15.23 -0.15 9.09
CA ALA A 39 -15.13 1.20 8.54
C ALA A 39 -13.70 1.77 8.54
N ARG A 40 -12.80 1.19 9.33
CA ARG A 40 -11.43 1.69 9.49
C ARG A 40 -10.36 0.65 9.19
N HIS A 41 -10.74 -0.56 8.78
CA HIS A 41 -9.81 -1.66 8.66
C HIS A 41 -10.01 -2.39 7.33
N LEU A 42 -8.97 -2.44 6.53
CA LEU A 42 -8.91 -3.19 5.28
C LEU A 42 -7.88 -4.29 5.39
N LEU A 43 -8.23 -5.47 4.89
CA LEU A 43 -7.28 -6.57 4.71
C LEU A 43 -6.89 -6.63 3.25
N PHE A 44 -5.60 -6.50 2.98
CA PHE A 44 -5.05 -6.57 1.62
C PHE A 44 -4.39 -7.94 1.42
N MET A 45 -4.59 -8.51 0.24
CA MET A 45 -3.89 -9.72 -0.19
C MET A 45 -3.43 -9.53 -1.63
N GLY A 46 -2.12 -9.52 -1.84
CA GLY A 46 -1.58 -9.31 -3.17
C GLY A 46 -0.13 -8.88 -3.15
N GLU A 47 0.20 -7.92 -3.99
CA GLU A 47 1.57 -7.50 -4.21
C GLU A 47 1.70 -5.99 -4.00
N ILE A 48 2.67 -5.60 -3.16
CA ILE A 48 3.07 -4.21 -2.97
C ILE A 48 4.57 -4.16 -3.19
N ARG A 49 5.00 -3.38 -4.18
CA ARG A 49 6.42 -3.20 -4.50
C ARG A 49 6.72 -1.73 -4.62
N TYR A 50 7.83 -1.31 -4.04
CA TYR A 50 8.25 0.08 -4.16
C TYR A 50 9.76 0.21 -4.07
N ARG A 51 10.25 1.37 -4.51
CA ARG A 51 11.65 1.73 -4.46
C ARG A 51 11.76 3.20 -4.10
N VAL A 52 12.60 3.48 -3.11
CA VAL A 52 12.92 4.84 -2.69
C VAL A 52 14.42 4.98 -2.75
N GLY A 53 14.90 5.71 -3.75
CA GLY A 53 16.33 5.79 -4.08
C GLY A 53 17.19 6.34 -2.95
N ILE A 54 16.64 7.24 -2.13
CA ILE A 54 17.37 7.80 -0.99
C ILE A 54 17.67 6.76 0.09
N LEU A 55 16.87 5.68 0.14
CA LEU A 55 17.02 4.61 1.13
C LEU A 55 17.80 3.41 0.56
N GLY A 56 18.23 3.50 -0.68
CA GLY A 56 18.98 2.45 -1.35
C GLY A 56 18.40 2.07 -2.70
N PRO A 57 19.17 1.41 -3.56
CA PRO A 57 18.74 1.05 -4.90
C PRO A 57 17.82 -0.16 -4.96
N SER A 58 17.65 -0.88 -3.86
CA SER A 58 16.90 -2.13 -3.84
C SER A 58 15.40 -1.89 -3.78
N GLU A 59 14.66 -2.74 -4.51
CA GLU A 59 13.22 -2.77 -4.45
C GLU A 59 12.76 -3.41 -3.14
N CYS A 60 11.73 -2.82 -2.53
CA CYS A 60 11.07 -3.40 -1.36
C CYS A 60 9.79 -4.09 -1.79
N ASN A 61 9.59 -5.32 -1.35
CA ASN A 61 8.43 -6.12 -1.68
C ASN A 61 7.71 -6.52 -0.40
N LYS A 62 6.47 -6.04 -0.23
CA LYS A 62 5.61 -6.38 0.90
C LYS A 62 4.37 -7.15 0.41
N SER A 63 4.60 -8.14 -0.42
CA SER A 63 3.54 -8.98 -0.95
C SER A 63 2.99 -9.93 0.09
N GLY A 64 1.77 -10.44 -0.15
CA GLY A 64 1.07 -11.34 0.75
C GLY A 64 -0.07 -10.63 1.45
N GLN A 65 -0.32 -11.04 2.69
CA GLN A 65 -1.40 -10.47 3.49
C GLN A 65 -0.89 -9.24 4.26
N GLN A 66 -1.60 -8.13 4.13
CA GLN A 66 -1.24 -6.88 4.80
C GLN A 66 -2.49 -6.22 5.37
N ASN A 67 -2.32 -5.47 6.44
CA ASN A 67 -3.39 -4.70 7.08
C ASN A 67 -3.24 -3.22 6.78
N PHE A 68 -4.36 -2.58 6.43
CA PHE A 68 -4.44 -1.13 6.28
C PHE A 68 -5.45 -0.61 7.29
N ILE A 69 -5.08 0.41 8.03
CA ILE A 69 -5.95 1.02 9.04
C ILE A 69 -6.11 2.50 8.73
N LYS A 70 -7.37 2.97 8.83
CA LYS A 70 -7.69 4.38 8.68
C LYS A 70 -7.48 5.07 10.03
N PRO A 71 -6.53 6.01 10.14
CA PRO A 71 -6.36 6.76 11.37
C PRO A 71 -7.59 7.61 11.66
N LYS A 72 -7.85 7.89 12.94
CA LYS A 72 -8.97 8.71 13.36
C LYS A 72 -8.90 10.10 12.72
N ASN A 73 -10.03 10.56 12.16
CA ASN A 73 -10.16 11.87 11.50
C ASN A 73 -9.31 12.03 10.24
N LYS A 74 -8.91 10.93 9.61
CA LYS A 74 -8.18 10.94 8.33
C LYS A 74 -9.04 10.27 7.26
N ASN A 75 -8.72 10.56 6.00
CA ASN A 75 -9.45 10.02 4.85
C ASN A 75 -8.60 9.08 4.01
N TYR A 76 -7.65 8.39 4.63
CA TYR A 76 -6.83 7.40 3.97
C TYR A 76 -6.64 6.18 4.86
N TRP A 77 -6.31 5.05 4.25
CA TRP A 77 -5.94 3.81 4.94
C TRP A 77 -4.45 3.59 4.80
N ARG A 78 -3.76 3.38 5.91
CA ARG A 78 -2.31 3.25 5.95
C ARG A 78 -1.90 1.81 6.18
N LEU A 79 -0.94 1.34 5.37
CA LEU A 79 -0.28 0.05 5.56
C LEU A 79 0.38 0.02 6.94
N GLN A 80 0.10 -1.03 7.71
CA GLN A 80 0.59 -1.14 9.08
C GLN A 80 2.03 -1.66 9.18
N ASP A 81 2.48 -2.45 8.21
CA ASP A 81 3.90 -2.81 8.11
C ASP A 81 4.65 -1.67 7.44
N MET A 82 5.17 -0.75 8.26
CA MET A 82 5.80 0.48 7.78
C MET A 82 7.32 0.41 7.71
N ALA A 83 7.95 -0.65 8.21
CA ALA A 83 9.40 -0.75 8.20
C ALA A 83 9.92 -0.86 6.77
N HIS A 84 10.96 -0.07 6.44
CA HIS A 84 11.64 -0.22 5.16
C HIS A 84 12.39 -1.55 5.11
N CYS A 85 12.37 -2.20 3.95
CA CYS A 85 13.02 -3.50 3.78
C CYS A 85 14.52 -3.41 4.09
N GLY A 86 14.98 -4.32 4.95
CA GLY A 86 16.40 -4.42 5.30
C GLY A 86 16.88 -3.43 6.34
N THR A 87 16.00 -2.65 6.93
CA THR A 87 16.35 -1.72 8.02
C THR A 87 15.20 -1.62 9.02
N THR A 88 15.55 -1.37 10.28
CA THR A 88 14.56 -1.15 11.34
C THR A 88 14.45 0.32 11.76
N ASP A 89 15.31 1.18 11.21
CA ASP A 89 15.41 2.58 11.63
C ASP A 89 14.60 3.53 10.74
N THR A 90 14.14 3.06 9.59
CA THR A 90 13.42 3.88 8.61
C THR A 90 12.03 3.31 8.39
N VAL A 91 11.04 4.19 8.33
CA VAL A 91 9.65 3.81 8.04
C VAL A 91 9.22 4.38 6.69
N ASP A 92 8.37 3.64 6.01
CA ASP A 92 7.74 4.04 4.76
C ASP A 92 6.23 4.04 4.92
N TYR A 93 5.58 5.02 4.33
CA TYR A 93 4.12 5.11 4.39
C TYR A 93 3.54 4.75 3.03
N VAL A 94 2.69 3.72 3.02
CA VAL A 94 1.88 3.36 1.86
C VAL A 94 0.43 3.64 2.24
N ASP A 95 -0.15 4.64 1.60
CA ASP A 95 -1.48 5.13 1.94
C ASP A 95 -2.42 4.99 0.74
N ILE A 96 -3.64 4.53 1.01
CA ILE A 96 -4.71 4.45 0.02
C ILE A 96 -5.73 5.55 0.35
N PHE A 97 -5.96 6.43 -0.61
CA PHE A 97 -6.99 7.47 -0.52
C PHE A 97 -8.17 7.05 -1.38
N LEU A 98 -9.34 7.08 -0.80
CA LEU A 98 -10.58 6.73 -1.50
C LEU A 98 -11.51 7.93 -1.63
#